data_a9e09a9aa2bbfce7793126f5d0334736
#
_entry.id   a9e09a9aa2bbfce7793126f5d0334736
#
_cell.length_a   1.000
_cell.length_b   1.000
_cell.length_c   1.000
_cell.angle_alpha   90.00
_cell.angle_beta   90.00
_cell.angle_gamma   90.00
#
_symmetry.space_group_name_H-M   'P 1'
#
loop_
_entity.id
_entity.type
_entity.pdbx_description
1 polymer ?
#
loop_
_entity_poly.entity_id
_entity_poly.type
_entity_poly.pdbx_seq_one_letter_code
_entity_poly.pdbx_strand_id
1 'polypeptide(L)'
;VLDLYARKVVGWSMKPMLGRELALDALLMAVWRYKPQQRVLVHSDQGSQYGGDGFRRFCAAHNLEPSMSRRGNCWDNAVAESFFSGLKKERIQKRIYKTRDLARADVFDYIEAFYNRTRSHSHLGGISPEAFERASA
;
A
#
# COMPACT_ATOMS: atom_id res chain seq x y z
N VAL A 1 0.89 1.24 0.61
CA VAL A 1 0.68 2.02 -0.63
C VAL A 1 0.34 1.06 -1.75
N LEU A 2 -0.81 1.27 -2.36
CA LEU A 2 -1.34 0.41 -3.43
C LEU A 2 -1.43 1.19 -4.73
N ASP A 3 -0.96 0.59 -5.80
CA ASP A 3 -1.19 1.06 -7.16
C ASP A 3 -2.61 0.64 -7.58
N LEU A 4 -3.48 1.61 -7.84
CA LEU A 4 -4.86 1.35 -8.18
C LEU A 4 -5.04 0.72 -9.57
N TYR A 5 -4.09 0.92 -10.46
CA TYR A 5 -4.13 0.33 -11.80
C TYR A 5 -3.77 -1.16 -11.77
N ALA A 6 -2.59 -1.49 -11.24
CA ALA A 6 -2.10 -2.87 -11.19
C ALA A 6 -2.53 -3.62 -9.93
N ARG A 7 -3.13 -2.94 -8.95
CA ARG A 7 -3.51 -3.51 -7.63
C ARG A 7 -2.32 -4.07 -6.87
N LYS A 8 -1.12 -3.63 -7.19
CA LYS A 8 0.12 -4.06 -6.56
C LYS A 8 0.40 -3.23 -5.32
N VAL A 9 0.89 -3.87 -4.25
CA VAL A 9 1.43 -3.15 -3.11
C VAL A 9 2.83 -2.67 -3.47
N VAL A 10 2.97 -1.37 -3.69
CA VAL A 10 4.21 -0.76 -4.15
C VAL A 10 5.09 -0.24 -3.02
N GLY A 11 4.53 -0.02 -1.85
CA GLY A 11 5.27 0.39 -0.67
C GLY A 11 4.53 -0.02 0.59
N TRP A 12 5.28 -0.33 1.63
CA TRP A 12 4.71 -0.72 2.92
C TRP A 12 5.68 -0.41 4.05
N SER A 13 5.11 -0.29 5.25
CA SER A 13 5.87 -0.07 6.47
C SER A 13 5.14 -0.70 7.64
N MET A 14 5.89 -1.23 8.59
CA MET A 14 5.37 -1.83 9.82
C MET A 14 6.11 -1.26 11.01
N LYS A 15 5.39 -0.55 11.88
CA LYS A 15 5.94 0.05 13.09
C LYS A 15 4.99 -0.19 14.26
N PRO A 16 5.49 -0.22 15.52
CA PRO A 16 4.63 -0.44 16.69
C PRO A 16 3.66 0.69 16.97
N MET A 17 3.89 1.90 16.42
CA MET A 17 3.03 3.06 16.64
C MET A 17 2.62 3.70 15.33
N LEU A 18 1.37 4.20 15.28
CA LEU A 18 0.90 5.00 14.16
C LEU A 18 1.50 6.41 14.24
N GLY A 19 1.93 6.93 13.09
CA GLY A 19 2.50 8.27 13.00
C GLY A 19 2.83 8.63 11.56
N ARG A 20 3.28 9.87 11.38
CA ARG A 20 3.66 10.39 10.06
C ARG A 20 4.74 9.54 9.40
N GLU A 21 5.69 9.07 10.19
CA GLU A 21 6.81 8.28 9.70
C GLU A 21 6.37 6.98 9.06
N LEU A 22 5.32 6.36 9.59
CA LEU A 22 4.78 5.12 9.04
C LEU A 22 4.35 5.31 7.58
N ALA A 23 3.59 6.36 7.30
CA ALA A 23 3.11 6.66 5.96
C ALA A 23 4.25 7.12 5.04
N LEU A 24 5.14 7.97 5.54
CA LEU A 24 6.29 8.46 4.76
C LEU A 24 7.25 7.35 4.38
N ASP A 25 7.52 6.41 5.27
CA ASP A 25 8.39 5.27 4.97
C ASP A 25 7.80 4.37 3.89
N ALA A 26 6.49 4.13 3.92
CA ALA A 26 5.82 3.34 2.89
C ALA A 26 5.87 4.05 1.52
N LEU A 27 5.64 5.36 1.49
CA LEU A 27 5.76 6.17 0.28
C LEU A 27 7.19 6.23 -0.24
N LEU A 28 8.16 6.36 0.65
CA LEU A 28 9.57 6.38 0.28
C LEU A 28 9.97 5.08 -0.41
N MET A 29 9.54 3.94 0.11
CA MET A 29 9.77 2.65 -0.53
C MET A 29 9.19 2.62 -1.95
N ALA A 30 7.96 3.08 -2.14
CA ALA A 30 7.32 3.13 -3.45
C ALA A 30 8.08 4.03 -4.42
N VAL A 31 8.50 5.21 -3.98
CA VAL A 31 9.25 6.16 -4.79
C VAL A 31 10.61 5.60 -5.20
N TRP A 32 11.31 4.96 -4.27
CA TRP A 32 12.60 4.32 -4.56
C TRP A 32 12.49 3.21 -5.60
N ARG A 33 11.43 2.42 -5.55
CA ARG A 33 11.22 1.31 -6.47
C ARG A 33 10.81 1.77 -7.86
N TYR A 34 9.96 2.80 -7.95
CA TYR A 34 9.32 3.19 -9.22
C TYR A 34 9.83 4.49 -9.79
N LYS A 35 10.47 5.36 -9.00
CA LYS A 35 11.09 6.62 -9.43
C LYS A 35 10.22 7.41 -10.40
N PRO A 36 9.04 7.91 -9.97
CA PRO A 36 8.08 8.52 -10.88
C PRO A 36 8.67 9.74 -11.59
N GLN A 37 8.58 9.74 -12.91
CA GLN A 37 9.06 10.83 -13.76
C GLN A 37 7.97 11.85 -14.05
N GLN A 38 6.71 11.47 -13.87
CA GLN A 38 5.55 12.33 -14.03
C GLN A 38 4.82 12.42 -12.71
N ARG A 39 3.92 13.42 -12.61
CA ARG A 39 3.11 13.60 -11.40
C ARG A 39 2.19 12.41 -11.19
N VAL A 40 2.22 11.85 -9.98
CA VAL A 40 1.38 10.74 -9.56
C VAL A 40 0.44 11.20 -8.45
N LEU A 41 -0.84 10.92 -8.59
CA LEU A 41 -1.83 11.23 -7.56
C LEU A 41 -1.73 10.21 -6.43
N VAL A 42 -1.55 10.69 -5.20
CA VAL A 42 -1.54 9.86 -4.00
C VAL A 42 -2.81 10.12 -3.21
N HIS A 43 -3.71 9.16 -3.20
CA HIS A 43 -4.98 9.25 -2.49
C HIS A 43 -4.88 8.63 -1.11
N SER A 44 -5.38 9.33 -0.09
CA SER A 44 -5.42 8.84 1.29
C SER A 44 -6.74 9.23 1.95
N ASP A 45 -7.02 8.66 3.13
CA ASP A 45 -8.08 9.15 3.98
C ASP A 45 -7.65 10.46 4.69
N GLN A 46 -8.52 11.03 5.52
CA GLN A 46 -8.22 12.25 6.26
C GLN A 46 -7.52 11.97 7.60
N GLY A 47 -6.71 10.91 7.65
CA GLY A 47 -5.91 10.61 8.83
C GLY A 47 -4.87 11.70 9.12
N SER A 48 -4.59 11.94 10.39
CA SER A 48 -3.66 12.98 10.83
C SER A 48 -2.26 12.83 10.25
N GLN A 49 -1.83 11.62 9.92
CA GLN A 49 -0.52 11.33 9.33
C GLN A 49 -0.37 11.87 7.90
N TYR A 50 -1.46 12.23 7.22
CA TYR A 50 -1.44 12.70 5.82
C TYR A 50 -1.69 14.19 5.66
N GLY A 51 -2.00 14.91 6.75
CA GLY A 51 -2.39 16.31 6.70
C GLY A 51 -1.29 17.32 7.00
N GLY A 52 -0.10 16.88 7.36
CA GLY A 52 0.97 17.76 7.81
C GLY A 52 1.82 18.37 6.70
N ASP A 53 2.53 19.45 7.03
CA ASP A 53 3.44 20.12 6.09
C ASP A 53 4.59 19.22 5.64
N GLY A 54 5.07 18.35 6.54
CA GLY A 54 6.11 17.38 6.20
C GLY A 54 5.67 16.40 5.11
N PHE A 55 4.44 15.94 5.18
CA PHE A 55 3.86 15.08 4.14
C PHE A 55 3.75 15.81 2.80
N ARG A 56 3.26 17.06 2.81
CA ARG A 56 3.13 17.87 1.60
C ARG A 56 4.48 18.15 0.96
N ARG A 57 5.51 18.48 1.76
CA ARG A 57 6.87 18.72 1.26
C ARG A 57 7.46 17.46 0.65
N PHE A 58 7.28 16.31 1.28
CA PHE A 58 7.72 15.03 0.74
C PHE A 58 7.07 14.78 -0.63
N CYS A 59 5.77 14.93 -0.73
CA CYS A 59 5.05 14.74 -1.99
C CYS A 59 5.54 15.67 -3.09
N ALA A 60 5.71 16.96 -2.77
CA ALA A 60 6.20 17.94 -3.74
C ALA A 60 7.61 17.59 -4.25
N ALA A 61 8.48 17.06 -3.38
CA ALA A 61 9.84 16.71 -3.74
C ALA A 61 9.92 15.44 -4.62
N HIS A 62 8.88 14.62 -4.66
CA HIS A 62 8.91 13.32 -5.33
C HIS A 62 7.86 13.16 -6.45
N ASN A 63 7.39 14.25 -7.01
CA ASN A 63 6.37 14.24 -8.07
C ASN A 63 5.04 13.60 -7.64
N LEU A 64 4.67 13.74 -6.39
CA LEU A 64 3.42 13.22 -5.84
C LEU A 64 2.45 14.36 -5.56
N GLU A 65 1.19 14.18 -5.94
CA GLU A 65 0.12 15.13 -5.66
C GLU A 65 -0.85 14.53 -4.66
N PRO A 66 -0.91 15.06 -3.43
CA PRO A 66 -1.82 14.53 -2.42
C PRO A 66 -3.28 14.78 -2.78
N SER A 67 -4.12 13.77 -2.52
CA SER A 67 -5.56 13.84 -2.60
C SER A 67 -6.14 13.11 -1.41
N MET A 68 -7.14 13.70 -0.77
CA MET A 68 -7.77 13.07 0.39
C MET A 68 -9.22 12.70 0.08
N SER A 69 -9.64 11.54 0.60
CA SER A 69 -11.03 11.14 0.55
C SER A 69 -11.89 12.10 1.39
N ARG A 70 -13.15 12.24 1.00
CA ARG A 70 -14.11 12.99 1.81
C ARG A 70 -14.31 12.29 3.15
N ARG A 71 -14.47 13.09 4.19
CA ARG A 71 -14.67 12.59 5.55
C ARG A 71 -15.87 11.64 5.59
N GLY A 72 -15.64 10.43 6.11
CA GLY A 72 -16.69 9.41 6.23
C GLY A 72 -17.05 8.70 4.94
N ASN A 73 -16.36 8.96 3.83
CA ASN A 73 -16.61 8.29 2.55
C ASN A 73 -15.77 7.02 2.42
N CYS A 74 -16.38 5.86 2.68
CA CYS A 74 -15.69 4.57 2.64
C CYS A 74 -15.38 4.10 1.20
N TRP A 75 -16.09 4.58 0.19
CA TRP A 75 -15.85 4.18 -1.20
C TRP A 75 -14.48 4.62 -1.72
N ASP A 76 -13.98 5.76 -1.23
CA ASP A 76 -12.70 6.30 -1.67
C ASP A 76 -11.51 5.42 -1.25
N ASN A 77 -11.69 4.53 -0.25
CA ASN A 77 -10.63 3.70 0.30
C ASN A 77 -10.88 2.19 0.11
N ALA A 78 -11.83 1.81 -0.74
CA ALA A 78 -12.28 0.43 -0.88
C ALA A 78 -11.15 -0.54 -1.26
N VAL A 79 -10.20 -0.12 -2.09
CA VAL A 79 -9.08 -0.97 -2.51
C VAL A 79 -8.14 -1.28 -1.34
N ALA A 80 -7.80 -0.27 -0.54
CA ALA A 80 -6.96 -0.47 0.64
C ALA A 80 -7.67 -1.35 1.68
N GLU A 81 -8.95 -1.12 1.91
CA GLU A 81 -9.76 -1.94 2.83
C GLU A 81 -9.82 -3.39 2.38
N SER A 82 -9.98 -3.62 1.09
CA SER A 82 -9.97 -4.97 0.50
C SER A 82 -8.64 -5.67 0.72
N PHE A 83 -7.53 -4.97 0.55
CA PHE A 83 -6.21 -5.53 0.83
C PHE A 83 -6.07 -5.96 2.28
N PHE A 84 -6.42 -5.10 3.24
CA PHE A 84 -6.30 -5.43 4.66
C PHE A 84 -7.26 -6.55 5.07
N SER A 85 -8.45 -6.59 4.52
CA SER A 85 -9.38 -7.70 4.75
C SER A 85 -8.78 -9.02 4.27
N GLY A 86 -8.21 -9.06 3.08
CA GLY A 86 -7.54 -10.23 2.54
C GLY A 86 -6.36 -10.68 3.38
N LEU A 87 -5.49 -9.75 3.77
CA LEU A 87 -4.36 -10.05 4.64
C LEU A 87 -4.79 -10.69 5.96
N LYS A 88 -5.80 -10.12 6.61
CA LYS A 88 -6.33 -10.64 7.87
C LYS A 88 -6.91 -12.05 7.70
N LYS A 89 -7.78 -12.24 6.73
CA LYS A 89 -8.49 -13.51 6.53
C LYS A 89 -7.60 -14.61 5.99
N GLU A 90 -6.72 -14.28 5.06
CA GLU A 90 -5.92 -15.29 4.35
C GLU A 90 -4.65 -15.67 5.12
N ARG A 91 -4.15 -14.80 5.99
CA ARG A 91 -2.88 -15.04 6.66
C ARG A 91 -2.91 -14.83 8.16
N ILE A 92 -3.21 -13.62 8.64
CA ILE A 92 -3.00 -13.24 10.05
C ILE A 92 -3.92 -14.00 11.00
N GLN A 93 -5.21 -14.09 10.70
CA GLN A 93 -6.20 -14.73 11.59
C GLN A 93 -6.00 -16.23 11.74
N LYS A 94 -5.23 -16.85 10.88
CA LYS A 94 -4.97 -18.30 10.90
C LYS A 94 -3.73 -18.68 11.70
N ARG A 95 -3.01 -17.70 12.24
CA ARG A 95 -1.69 -17.91 12.85
C ARG A 95 -1.55 -17.20 14.18
N ILE A 96 -0.72 -17.78 15.05
CA ILE A 96 -0.28 -17.16 16.31
C ILE A 96 1.20 -16.90 16.19
N TYR A 97 1.61 -15.65 16.41
CA TYR A 97 3.02 -15.26 16.29
C TYR A 97 3.65 -15.12 17.67
N LYS A 98 4.78 -15.79 17.89
CA LYS A 98 5.51 -15.72 19.16
C LYS A 98 6.21 -14.38 19.36
N THR A 99 6.60 -13.73 18.29
CA THR A 99 7.29 -12.43 18.32
C THR A 99 6.78 -11.50 17.23
N ARG A 100 7.05 -10.19 17.40
CA ARG A 100 6.74 -9.19 16.38
C ARG A 100 7.54 -9.41 15.10
N ASP A 101 8.79 -9.88 15.22
CA ASP A 101 9.63 -10.14 14.05
C ASP A 101 9.08 -11.27 13.20
N LEU A 102 8.54 -12.32 13.82
CA LEU A 102 7.88 -13.41 13.09
C LEU A 102 6.63 -12.93 12.36
N ALA A 103 5.83 -12.08 13.00
CA ALA A 103 4.64 -11.50 12.37
C ALA A 103 5.04 -10.60 11.20
N ARG A 104 6.07 -9.79 11.36
CA ARG A 104 6.59 -8.91 10.31
C ARG A 104 7.09 -9.70 9.11
N ALA A 105 7.85 -10.77 9.36
CA ALA A 105 8.35 -11.63 8.30
C ALA A 105 7.22 -12.30 7.51
N ASP A 106 6.15 -12.72 8.19
CA ASP A 106 5.01 -13.35 7.53
C ASP A 106 4.20 -12.35 6.69
N VAL A 107 4.02 -11.12 7.19
CA VAL A 107 3.37 -10.05 6.40
C VAL A 107 4.22 -9.69 5.19
N PHE A 108 5.53 -9.60 5.35
CA PHE A 108 6.46 -9.40 4.23
C PHE A 108 6.27 -10.47 3.16
N ASP A 109 6.25 -11.74 3.56
CA ASP A 109 6.03 -12.86 2.64
C ASP A 109 4.68 -12.76 1.93
N TYR A 110 3.62 -12.43 2.67
CA TYR A 110 2.30 -12.25 2.08
C TYR A 110 2.30 -11.18 0.99
N ILE A 111 2.89 -10.04 1.26
CA ILE A 111 2.91 -8.91 0.32
C ILE A 111 3.77 -9.23 -0.90
N GLU A 112 5.04 -9.58 -0.68
CA GLU A 112 6.02 -9.65 -1.75
C GLU A 112 5.95 -10.96 -2.55
N ALA A 113 5.79 -12.08 -1.86
CA ALA A 113 5.80 -13.38 -2.53
C ALA A 113 4.42 -13.84 -2.96
N PHE A 114 3.38 -13.56 -2.18
CA PHE A 114 2.04 -14.06 -2.47
C PHE A 114 1.16 -13.03 -3.18
N TYR A 115 0.87 -11.91 -2.51
CA TYR A 115 -0.11 -10.93 -3.00
C TYR A 115 0.32 -10.34 -4.36
N ASN A 116 1.53 -9.86 -4.45
CA ASN A 116 2.00 -9.21 -5.68
C ASN A 116 2.32 -10.19 -6.80
N ARG A 117 2.89 -11.34 -6.48
CA ARG A 117 3.39 -12.28 -7.50
C ARG A 117 2.43 -13.39 -7.87
N THR A 118 1.65 -13.88 -6.93
CA THR A 118 0.93 -15.15 -7.07
C THR A 118 -0.58 -14.99 -7.00
N ARG A 119 -1.08 -14.15 -6.07
CA ARG A 119 -2.51 -14.06 -5.81
C ARG A 119 -3.24 -13.51 -7.01
N SER A 120 -4.21 -14.27 -7.54
CA SER A 120 -5.04 -13.83 -8.64
C SER A 120 -6.09 -12.81 -8.18
N HIS A 121 -6.37 -11.83 -9.03
CA HIS A 121 -7.36 -10.78 -8.77
C HIS A 121 -8.39 -10.76 -9.89
N SER A 122 -9.67 -10.88 -9.54
CA SER A 122 -10.77 -10.84 -10.54
C SER A 122 -10.77 -9.53 -11.31
N HIS A 123 -10.48 -8.41 -10.66
CA HIS A 123 -10.37 -7.09 -11.28
C HIS A 123 -9.31 -7.05 -12.40
N LEU A 124 -8.29 -7.88 -12.32
CA LEU A 124 -7.19 -7.95 -13.28
C LEU A 124 -7.35 -9.11 -14.28
N GLY A 125 -8.52 -9.68 -14.38
CA GLY A 125 -8.77 -10.81 -15.27
C GLY A 125 -8.24 -12.14 -14.74
N GLY A 126 -8.07 -12.28 -13.43
CA GLY A 126 -7.64 -13.53 -12.80
C GLY A 126 -6.14 -13.74 -12.74
N ILE A 127 -5.33 -12.71 -12.98
CA ILE A 127 -3.87 -12.78 -12.84
C ILE A 127 -3.37 -11.97 -11.64
N SER A 128 -2.11 -12.13 -11.27
CA SER A 128 -1.51 -11.41 -10.16
C SER A 128 -1.20 -9.95 -10.55
N PRO A 129 -1.06 -9.05 -9.56
CA PRO A 129 -0.65 -7.67 -9.82
C PRO A 129 0.64 -7.54 -10.61
N GLU A 130 1.66 -8.33 -10.27
CA GLU A 130 2.94 -8.30 -10.96
C GLU A 130 2.83 -8.78 -12.40
N ALA A 131 2.05 -9.84 -12.65
CA ALA A 131 1.78 -10.33 -14.00
C ALA A 131 1.03 -9.28 -14.84
N PHE A 132 0.06 -8.62 -14.24
CA PHE A 132 -0.70 -7.55 -14.90
C PHE A 132 0.20 -6.37 -15.24
N GLU A 133 1.07 -5.96 -14.33
CA GLU A 133 2.02 -4.87 -14.55
C GLU A 133 2.95 -5.19 -15.73
N ARG A 134 3.48 -6.41 -15.79
CA ARG A 134 4.33 -6.86 -16.90
C ARG A 134 3.60 -6.86 -18.24
N ALA A 135 2.36 -7.30 -18.26
CA ALA A 135 1.55 -7.35 -19.47
C ALA A 135 1.17 -5.97 -19.98
N SER A 136 1.16 -4.96 -19.11
CA SER A 136 0.77 -3.58 -19.42
C SER A 136 1.96 -2.67 -19.73
N ALA A 137 3.17 -3.18 -19.59
CA ALA A 137 4.40 -2.41 -19.82
C ALA A 137 4.67 -2.16 -21.30
#